data_4540e5b99d428cad7ac56eaa03dadebe
#
_entry.id   4540e5b99d428cad7ac56eaa03dadebe
#
_cell.length_a   1.000
_cell.length_b   1.000
_cell.length_c   1.000
_cell.angle_alpha   90.00
_cell.angle_beta   90.00
_cell.angle_gamma   90.00
#
_symmetry.space_group_name_H-M   'P 1'
#
loop_
_entity.id
_entity.type
_entity.pdbx_description
1 polymer ?
#
loop_
_entity_poly.entity_id
_entity_poly.type
_entity_poly.pdbx_seq_one_letter_code
_entity_poly.pdbx_strand_id
1 'polypeptide(L)'
;TYNDPTIFLEYAVDIAKACIDKGIYSVAVTAGYIEPAPRKEFYQHMHAANIDLKAFTETFYQNICGSSLSAVLDTLKYLRDETDVWFEITNLVIPTKNDSDKEFHEMTEWIIKHLGPDVPLHFSAFHPDWKMRDLPRTPAETLLRARRIAIEKGIRYVYVGNVHDKAASSTYCYNCNQLLIGRDWYA
;
A
#
# COMPACT_ATOMS: atom_id res chain seq x y z
N THR A 1 -14.24 7.81 0.30
CA THR A 1 -13.94 9.25 0.30
C THR A 1 -12.78 9.55 -0.65
N TYR A 2 -12.69 10.77 -1.15
CA TYR A 2 -11.61 11.21 -2.04
C TYR A 2 -10.37 11.68 -1.29
N ASN A 3 -10.50 12.02 -0.02
CA ASN A 3 -9.44 12.60 0.78
C ASN A 3 -8.86 11.57 1.76
N ASP A 4 -7.61 11.76 2.12
CA ASP A 4 -6.98 10.99 3.19
C ASP A 4 -7.74 11.21 4.51
N PRO A 5 -8.13 10.16 5.24
CA PRO A 5 -8.90 10.29 6.47
C PRO A 5 -8.15 11.04 7.58
N THR A 6 -6.84 11.18 7.49
CA THR A 6 -6.04 11.92 8.48
C THR A 6 -6.34 13.42 8.49
N ILE A 7 -6.81 14.00 7.36
CA ILE A 7 -7.14 15.43 7.30
C ILE A 7 -8.51 15.79 7.89
N PHE A 8 -9.34 14.78 8.20
CA PHE A 8 -10.63 14.93 8.90
C PHE A 8 -10.77 13.85 9.98
N LEU A 9 -9.71 13.63 10.72
CA LEU A 9 -9.51 12.50 11.62
C LEU A 9 -10.64 12.33 12.62
N GLU A 10 -11.07 13.39 13.30
CA GLU A 10 -12.13 13.33 14.31
C GLU A 10 -13.44 12.85 13.70
N TYR A 11 -13.77 13.35 12.50
CA TYR A 11 -14.97 12.92 11.79
C TYR A 11 -14.87 11.48 11.30
N ALA A 12 -13.68 11.06 10.84
CA ALA A 12 -13.43 9.67 10.44
C ALA A 12 -13.55 8.70 11.63
N VAL A 13 -13.07 9.09 12.80
CA VAL A 13 -13.22 8.33 14.06
C VAL A 13 -14.68 8.23 14.46
N ASP A 14 -15.45 9.31 14.41
CA ASP A 14 -16.88 9.29 14.75
C ASP A 14 -17.68 8.41 13.78
N ILE A 15 -17.36 8.44 12.48
CA ILE A 15 -17.96 7.52 11.50
C ILE A 15 -17.60 6.07 11.83
N ALA A 16 -16.33 5.78 12.14
CA ALA A 16 -15.90 4.43 12.47
C ALA A 16 -16.60 3.87 13.71
N LYS A 17 -16.76 4.67 14.76
CA LYS A 17 -17.56 4.32 15.95
C LYS A 17 -19.00 4.00 15.59
N ALA A 18 -19.66 4.85 14.82
CA ALA A 18 -21.05 4.63 14.38
C ALA A 18 -21.18 3.39 13.46
N CYS A 19 -20.15 3.04 12.70
CA CYS A 19 -20.09 1.81 11.91
C CYS A 19 -19.96 0.57 12.80
N ILE A 20 -19.10 0.61 13.81
CA ILE A 20 -18.89 -0.48 14.78
C ILE A 20 -20.22 -0.81 15.49
N ASP A 21 -20.95 0.20 15.95
CA ASP A 21 -22.25 0.05 16.62
C ASP A 21 -23.29 -0.67 15.73
N LYS A 22 -23.10 -0.66 14.43
CA LYS A 22 -23.96 -1.32 13.44
C LYS A 22 -23.38 -2.61 12.87
N GLY A 23 -22.24 -3.07 13.38
CA GLY A 23 -21.56 -4.26 12.87
C GLY A 23 -20.94 -4.07 11.48
N ILE A 24 -20.63 -2.83 11.09
CA ILE A 24 -20.01 -2.49 9.80
C ILE A 24 -18.50 -2.29 10.02
N TYR A 25 -17.70 -2.98 9.22
CA TYR A 25 -16.24 -2.84 9.25
C TYR A 25 -15.78 -1.53 8.62
N SER A 26 -14.83 -0.86 9.29
CA SER A 26 -14.19 0.36 8.80
C SER A 26 -12.80 0.04 8.26
N VAL A 27 -12.51 0.52 7.07
CA VAL A 27 -11.22 0.34 6.39
C VAL A 27 -10.62 1.71 6.08
N ALA A 28 -9.41 1.96 6.57
CA ALA A 28 -8.67 3.17 6.24
C ALA A 28 -7.90 3.01 4.91
N VAL A 29 -8.05 3.96 4.01
CA VAL A 29 -7.19 4.10 2.83
C VAL A 29 -6.45 5.42 2.97
N THR A 30 -5.13 5.36 3.17
CA THR A 30 -4.36 6.52 3.63
C THR A 30 -2.90 6.46 3.18
N ALA A 31 -2.25 7.62 3.10
CA ALA A 31 -0.81 7.73 2.92
C ALA A 31 0.00 7.26 4.15
N GLY A 32 -0.66 6.98 5.28
CA GLY A 32 0.01 6.56 6.51
C GLY A 32 0.84 7.65 7.17
N TYR A 33 0.73 8.89 6.72
CA TYR A 33 1.46 10.03 7.23
C TYR A 33 0.68 10.70 8.37
N ILE A 34 0.94 10.25 9.58
CA ILE A 34 0.20 10.65 10.78
C ILE A 34 1.10 10.62 12.02
N GLU A 35 0.95 11.61 12.87
CA GLU A 35 1.70 11.70 14.14
C GLU A 35 1.29 10.59 15.13
N PRO A 36 2.18 10.17 16.05
CA PRO A 36 1.95 9.03 16.94
C PRO A 36 0.67 9.14 17.79
N ALA A 37 0.37 10.32 18.35
CA ALA A 37 -0.80 10.48 19.22
C ALA A 37 -2.14 10.30 18.46
N PRO A 38 -2.42 11.05 17.39
CA PRO A 38 -3.64 10.85 16.59
C PRO A 38 -3.66 9.48 15.89
N ARG A 39 -2.50 8.89 15.55
CA ARG A 39 -2.40 7.56 14.96
C ARG A 39 -3.04 6.50 15.85
N LYS A 40 -2.75 6.53 17.16
CA LYS A 40 -3.31 5.60 18.11
C LYS A 40 -4.83 5.74 18.20
N GLU A 41 -5.34 6.96 18.29
CA GLU A 41 -6.78 7.23 18.32
C GLU A 41 -7.48 6.76 17.04
N PHE A 42 -6.85 6.99 15.88
CA PHE A 42 -7.43 6.63 14.59
C PHE A 42 -7.55 5.12 14.40
N TYR A 43 -6.43 4.39 14.54
CA TYR A 43 -6.39 2.97 14.21
C TYR A 43 -7.11 2.07 15.22
N GLN A 44 -7.31 2.50 16.47
CA GLN A 44 -8.12 1.71 17.43
C GLN A 44 -9.58 1.51 17.00
N HIS A 45 -10.07 2.27 16.03
CA HIS A 45 -11.42 2.17 15.48
C HIS A 45 -11.45 1.60 14.06
N MET A 46 -10.31 1.19 13.51
CA MET A 46 -10.20 0.60 12.18
C MET A 46 -10.05 -0.91 12.27
N HIS A 47 -10.72 -1.64 11.38
CA HIS A 47 -10.59 -3.09 11.25
C HIS A 47 -9.48 -3.45 10.26
N ALA A 48 -9.32 -2.63 9.24
CA ALA A 48 -8.27 -2.80 8.24
C ALA A 48 -7.76 -1.46 7.69
N ALA A 49 -6.62 -1.51 7.01
CA ALA A 49 -6.04 -0.36 6.34
C ALA A 49 -5.37 -0.75 5.02
N ASN A 50 -5.39 0.16 4.05
CA ASN A 50 -4.48 0.14 2.91
C ASN A 50 -3.56 1.35 3.04
N ILE A 51 -2.27 1.10 3.15
CA ILE A 51 -1.25 2.14 3.36
C ILE A 51 -0.48 2.38 2.07
N ASP A 52 -0.49 3.61 1.61
CA ASP A 52 0.29 4.03 0.45
C ASP A 52 1.77 4.23 0.82
N LEU A 53 2.61 3.22 0.60
CA LEU A 53 4.07 3.38 0.61
C LEU A 53 4.50 3.84 -0.79
N LYS A 54 4.52 5.16 -0.99
CA LYS A 54 4.62 5.77 -2.33
C LYS A 54 5.97 5.58 -3.01
N ALA A 55 7.04 5.50 -2.23
CA ALA A 55 8.40 5.26 -2.69
C ALA A 55 9.27 4.76 -1.54
N PHE A 56 10.53 4.42 -1.81
CA PHE A 56 11.45 3.98 -0.78
C PHE A 56 12.72 4.86 -0.68
N THR A 57 12.56 6.14 -1.02
CA THR A 57 13.61 7.16 -0.88
C THR A 57 13.08 8.40 -0.19
N GLU A 58 13.86 8.96 0.74
CA GLU A 58 13.51 10.21 1.41
C GLU A 58 13.41 11.38 0.41
N THR A 59 14.26 11.38 -0.61
CA THR A 59 14.25 12.40 -1.67
C THR A 59 12.91 12.44 -2.42
N PHE A 60 12.31 11.28 -2.72
CA PHE A 60 10.99 11.23 -3.33
C PHE A 60 9.93 11.82 -2.40
N TYR A 61 9.94 11.42 -1.14
CA TYR A 61 8.97 11.90 -0.16
C TYR A 61 9.08 13.42 0.04
N GLN A 62 10.27 13.97 0.16
CA GLN A 62 10.47 15.41 0.32
C GLN A 62 10.07 16.21 -0.92
N ASN A 63 10.50 15.77 -2.11
CA ASN A 63 10.35 16.56 -3.34
C ASN A 63 8.99 16.37 -4.04
N ILE A 64 8.34 15.22 -3.87
CA ILE A 64 7.10 14.89 -4.58
C ILE A 64 5.91 14.86 -3.63
N CYS A 65 6.07 14.25 -2.45
CA CYS A 65 4.99 14.13 -1.49
C CYS A 65 4.90 15.30 -0.48
N GLY A 66 5.97 16.07 -0.30
CA GLY A 66 6.04 17.11 0.73
C GLY A 66 6.00 16.56 2.16
N SER A 67 6.54 15.34 2.36
CA SER A 67 6.46 14.57 3.60
C SER A 67 7.77 13.81 3.86
N SER A 68 7.80 12.86 4.79
CA SER A 68 8.95 12.01 5.07
C SER A 68 8.62 10.53 4.97
N LEU A 69 9.55 9.74 4.44
CA LEU A 69 9.46 8.29 4.39
C LEU A 69 9.39 7.69 5.80
N SER A 70 10.21 8.20 6.71
CA SER A 70 10.31 7.68 8.08
C SER A 70 8.97 7.65 8.81
N ALA A 71 8.13 8.67 8.68
CA ALA A 71 6.82 8.74 9.33
C ALA A 71 5.87 7.64 8.83
N VAL A 72 5.91 7.32 7.53
CA VAL A 72 5.11 6.23 6.94
C VAL A 72 5.61 4.87 7.41
N LEU A 73 6.94 4.67 7.44
CA LEU A 73 7.54 3.44 7.95
C LEU A 73 7.23 3.21 9.43
N ASP A 74 7.20 4.26 10.23
CA ASP A 74 6.81 4.18 11.65
C ASP A 74 5.33 3.82 11.83
N THR A 75 4.46 4.30 10.93
CA THR A 75 3.05 3.90 10.92
C THR A 75 2.89 2.42 10.57
N LEU A 76 3.61 1.91 9.58
CA LEU A 76 3.59 0.50 9.21
C LEU A 76 4.09 -0.40 10.35
N LYS A 77 5.18 -0.04 11.02
CA LYS A 77 5.66 -0.76 12.21
C LYS A 77 4.62 -0.74 13.34
N TYR A 78 4.04 0.43 13.62
CA TYR A 78 2.99 0.55 14.64
C TYR A 78 1.81 -0.38 14.35
N LEU A 79 1.33 -0.41 13.12
CA LEU A 79 0.25 -1.32 12.72
C LEU A 79 0.62 -2.79 12.93
N ARG A 80 1.86 -3.16 12.62
CA ARG A 80 2.37 -4.52 12.76
C ARG A 80 2.55 -4.96 14.21
N ASP A 81 3.11 -4.08 15.04
CA ASP A 81 3.65 -4.45 16.35
C ASP A 81 2.68 -4.12 17.50
N GLU A 82 1.78 -3.14 17.30
CA GLU A 82 0.96 -2.60 18.38
C GLU A 82 -0.56 -2.70 18.11
N THR A 83 -1.00 -3.28 17.00
CA THR A 83 -2.43 -3.38 16.66
C THR A 83 -2.81 -4.73 16.05
N ASP A 84 -4.11 -5.04 16.08
CA ASP A 84 -4.72 -6.15 15.37
C ASP A 84 -5.32 -5.72 14.01
N VAL A 85 -5.06 -4.51 13.56
CA VAL A 85 -5.55 -3.98 12.29
C VAL A 85 -4.93 -4.76 11.13
N TRP A 86 -5.76 -5.42 10.33
CA TRP A 86 -5.29 -5.99 9.07
C TRP A 86 -4.84 -4.89 8.13
N PHE A 87 -3.65 -5.00 7.52
CA PHE A 87 -3.25 -3.99 6.57
C PHE A 87 -2.55 -4.56 5.33
N GLU A 88 -2.67 -3.81 4.25
CA GLU A 88 -2.03 -4.02 2.97
C GLU A 88 -1.24 -2.79 2.56
N ILE A 89 -0.27 -2.94 1.69
CA ILE A 89 0.59 -1.85 1.21
C ILE A 89 0.35 -1.63 -0.28
N THR A 90 0.17 -0.38 -0.69
CA THR A 90 0.10 0.01 -2.11
C THR A 90 1.27 0.91 -2.47
N ASN A 91 1.98 0.56 -3.55
CA ASN A 91 3.01 1.36 -4.17
C ASN A 91 2.55 1.79 -5.58
N LEU A 92 2.34 3.09 -5.79
CA LEU A 92 2.08 3.66 -7.10
C LEU A 92 3.41 3.84 -7.84
N VAL A 93 3.67 3.00 -8.81
CA VAL A 93 4.93 3.01 -9.57
C VAL A 93 4.89 4.11 -10.63
N ILE A 94 5.79 5.09 -10.51
CA ILE A 94 5.88 6.25 -11.42
C ILE A 94 7.18 6.13 -12.21
N PRO A 95 7.12 6.04 -13.55
CA PRO A 95 8.30 5.92 -14.38
C PRO A 95 9.34 7.02 -14.11
N THR A 96 10.60 6.63 -14.00
CA THR A 96 11.77 7.50 -13.72
C THR A 96 11.82 8.13 -12.32
N LYS A 97 10.84 7.85 -11.45
CA LYS A 97 10.77 8.45 -10.12
C LYS A 97 11.03 7.44 -8.99
N ASN A 98 10.36 6.27 -9.05
CA ASN A 98 10.44 5.23 -8.04
C ASN A 98 10.37 3.81 -8.66
N ASP A 99 10.79 3.65 -9.92
CA ASP A 99 10.66 2.42 -10.70
C ASP A 99 11.98 1.65 -10.90
N SER A 100 13.01 1.97 -10.11
CA SER A 100 14.31 1.29 -10.18
C SER A 100 14.29 -0.06 -9.45
N ASP A 101 15.03 -1.04 -9.99
CA ASP A 101 15.20 -2.35 -9.34
C ASP A 101 15.80 -2.22 -7.93
N LYS A 102 16.76 -1.31 -7.77
CA LYS A 102 17.36 -1.03 -6.46
C LYS A 102 16.31 -0.66 -5.43
N GLU A 103 15.42 0.27 -5.78
CA GLU A 103 14.37 0.73 -4.87
C GLU A 103 13.36 -0.37 -4.54
N PHE A 104 12.97 -1.17 -5.54
CA PHE A 104 12.11 -2.34 -5.30
C PHE A 104 12.76 -3.36 -4.37
N HIS A 105 14.06 -3.63 -4.51
CA HIS A 105 14.80 -4.50 -3.60
C HIS A 105 14.85 -3.94 -2.18
N GLU A 106 15.22 -2.68 -2.01
CA GLU A 106 15.33 -2.02 -0.70
C GLU A 106 13.98 -1.99 0.03
N MET A 107 12.90 -1.63 -0.67
CA MET A 107 11.55 -1.62 -0.14
C MET A 107 11.09 -3.01 0.30
N THR A 108 11.26 -4.01 -0.55
CA THR A 108 10.82 -5.38 -0.26
C THR A 108 11.64 -6.02 0.85
N GLU A 109 12.94 -5.78 0.93
CA GLU A 109 13.79 -6.21 2.03
C GLU A 109 13.33 -5.60 3.37
N TRP A 110 13.01 -4.32 3.37
CA TRP A 110 12.50 -3.66 4.55
C TRP A 110 11.16 -4.24 5.00
N ILE A 111 10.22 -4.47 4.06
CA ILE A 111 8.92 -5.08 4.35
C ILE A 111 9.10 -6.46 4.99
N ILE A 112 9.89 -7.33 4.38
CA ILE A 112 10.16 -8.69 4.93
C ILE A 112 10.76 -8.61 6.33
N LYS A 113 11.74 -7.74 6.53
CA LYS A 113 12.46 -7.61 7.80
C LYS A 113 11.58 -7.10 8.94
N HIS A 114 10.71 -6.14 8.66
CA HIS A 114 9.97 -5.42 9.70
C HIS A 114 8.50 -5.81 9.81
N LEU A 115 7.88 -6.25 8.70
CA LEU A 115 6.46 -6.56 8.66
C LEU A 115 6.18 -8.05 8.42
N GLY A 116 7.16 -8.78 7.89
CA GLY A 116 7.05 -10.19 7.57
C GLY A 116 6.56 -10.46 6.14
N PRO A 117 6.51 -11.74 5.73
CA PRO A 117 6.24 -12.13 4.35
C PRO A 117 4.74 -12.11 3.97
N ASP A 118 3.85 -11.97 4.94
CA ASP A 118 2.42 -12.18 4.75
C ASP A 118 1.63 -10.89 4.48
N VAL A 119 2.26 -9.71 4.60
CA VAL A 119 1.62 -8.42 4.29
C VAL A 119 1.46 -8.30 2.79
N PRO A 120 0.22 -8.14 2.28
CA PRO A 120 -0.02 -7.99 0.85
C PRO A 120 0.58 -6.69 0.32
N LEU A 121 1.27 -6.80 -0.83
CA LEU A 121 1.89 -5.68 -1.52
C LEU A 121 1.30 -5.52 -2.92
N HIS A 122 0.81 -4.32 -3.22
CA HIS A 122 0.22 -3.96 -4.50
C HIS A 122 1.10 -2.97 -5.25
N PHE A 123 1.52 -3.30 -6.47
CA PHE A 123 2.15 -2.37 -7.39
C PHE A 123 1.10 -1.87 -8.39
N SER A 124 0.79 -0.58 -8.34
CA SER A 124 -0.23 0.04 -9.20
C SER A 124 0.40 0.92 -10.27
N ALA A 125 -0.13 0.86 -11.49
CA ALA A 125 0.32 1.71 -12.58
C ALA A 125 -0.11 3.16 -12.36
N PHE A 126 0.85 4.06 -12.53
CA PHE A 126 0.60 5.49 -12.60
C PHE A 126 -0.03 5.86 -13.96
N HIS A 127 -0.97 6.78 -13.92
CA HIS A 127 -1.52 7.46 -15.10
C HIS A 127 -1.12 8.93 -15.06
N PRO A 128 -0.57 9.50 -16.16
CA PRO A 128 -0.17 10.91 -16.21
C PRO A 128 -1.37 11.84 -16.04
N ASP A 129 -1.31 12.67 -15.00
CA ASP A 129 -2.34 13.66 -14.71
C ASP A 129 -1.75 14.88 -13.99
N TRP A 130 -2.54 15.94 -13.88
CA TRP A 130 -2.28 17.20 -13.21
C TRP A 130 -0.86 17.74 -13.52
N LYS A 131 0.07 17.76 -12.56
CA LYS A 131 1.44 18.29 -12.70
C LYS A 131 2.44 17.28 -13.26
N MET A 132 2.02 16.05 -13.55
CA MET A 132 2.89 14.96 -14.04
C MET A 132 2.46 14.45 -15.43
N ARG A 133 1.89 15.34 -16.26
CA ARG A 133 1.43 14.99 -17.62
C ARG A 133 2.57 14.78 -18.62
N ASP A 134 3.76 15.18 -18.24
CA ASP A 134 5.02 14.99 -19.00
C ASP A 134 5.64 13.60 -18.81
N LEU A 135 5.13 12.82 -17.83
CA LEU A 135 5.59 11.46 -17.60
C LEU A 135 4.73 10.45 -18.36
N PRO A 136 5.29 9.35 -18.84
CA PRO A 136 4.51 8.28 -19.47
C PRO A 136 3.71 7.50 -18.42
N ARG A 137 2.63 6.84 -18.86
CA ARG A 137 1.95 5.82 -18.05
C ARG A 137 2.92 4.68 -17.73
N THR A 138 2.78 4.06 -16.56
CA THR A 138 3.60 2.92 -16.18
C THR A 138 3.31 1.72 -17.07
N PRO A 139 4.33 1.17 -17.77
CA PRO A 139 4.17 -0.07 -18.54
C PRO A 139 3.87 -1.27 -17.63
N ALA A 140 3.05 -2.20 -18.12
CA ALA A 140 2.73 -3.43 -17.37
C ALA A 140 3.99 -4.24 -17.03
N GLU A 141 4.99 -4.27 -17.92
CA GLU A 141 6.27 -4.97 -17.70
C GLU A 141 7.02 -4.44 -16.47
N THR A 142 6.93 -3.13 -16.18
CA THR A 142 7.56 -2.53 -14.99
C THR A 142 6.91 -3.07 -13.71
N LEU A 143 5.57 -3.19 -13.68
CA LEU A 143 4.85 -3.75 -12.54
C LEU A 143 5.11 -5.25 -12.36
N LEU A 144 5.15 -6.00 -13.45
CA LEU A 144 5.46 -7.44 -13.43
C LEU A 144 6.89 -7.68 -12.97
N ARG A 145 7.83 -6.80 -13.33
CA ARG A 145 9.22 -6.82 -12.83
C ARG A 145 9.27 -6.55 -11.33
N ALA A 146 8.61 -5.49 -10.85
CA ALA A 146 8.50 -5.19 -9.42
C ALA A 146 7.88 -6.35 -8.63
N ARG A 147 6.78 -6.92 -9.15
CA ARG A 147 6.13 -8.10 -8.58
C ARG A 147 7.09 -9.30 -8.47
N ARG A 148 7.84 -9.60 -9.53
CA ARG A 148 8.81 -10.71 -9.53
C ARG A 148 9.88 -10.49 -8.47
N ILE A 149 10.48 -9.30 -8.37
CA ILE A 149 11.47 -8.94 -7.36
C ILE A 149 10.90 -9.19 -5.94
N ALA A 150 9.68 -8.73 -5.67
CA ALA A 150 9.06 -8.89 -4.37
C ALA A 150 8.80 -10.37 -4.00
N ILE A 151 8.35 -11.19 -4.96
CA ILE A 151 8.15 -12.63 -4.76
C ILE A 151 9.48 -13.34 -4.55
N GLU A 152 10.51 -13.05 -5.33
CA GLU A 152 11.84 -13.63 -5.18
C GLU A 152 12.49 -13.30 -3.83
N LYS A 153 12.17 -12.13 -3.26
CA LYS A 153 12.57 -11.73 -1.90
C LYS A 153 11.77 -12.42 -0.80
N GLY A 154 10.64 -13.05 -1.12
CA GLY A 154 9.84 -13.84 -0.19
C GLY A 154 8.52 -13.25 0.26
N ILE A 155 8.05 -12.14 -0.32
CA ILE A 155 6.68 -11.66 -0.08
C ILE A 155 5.70 -12.64 -0.72
N ARG A 156 4.74 -13.15 0.04
CA ARG A 156 3.83 -14.22 -0.40
C ARG A 156 2.68 -13.72 -1.26
N TYR A 157 2.21 -12.50 -1.03
CA TYR A 157 1.02 -11.94 -1.67
C TYR A 157 1.39 -10.63 -2.36
N VAL A 158 1.66 -10.70 -3.67
CA VAL A 158 2.06 -9.54 -4.47
C VAL A 158 1.16 -9.42 -5.68
N TYR A 159 0.54 -8.25 -5.83
CA TYR A 159 -0.46 -7.98 -6.86
C TYR A 159 -0.04 -6.81 -7.76
N VAL A 160 -0.62 -6.75 -8.96
CA VAL A 160 -0.55 -5.57 -9.82
C VAL A 160 -1.92 -4.95 -9.98
N GLY A 161 -1.98 -3.62 -10.06
CA GLY A 161 -3.20 -2.84 -10.20
C GLY A 161 -3.11 -1.80 -11.32
N ASN A 162 -4.27 -1.30 -11.75
CA ASN A 162 -4.42 -0.34 -12.85
C ASN A 162 -3.90 -0.84 -14.21
N VAL A 163 -3.71 -2.15 -14.34
CA VAL A 163 -3.42 -2.87 -15.60
C VAL A 163 -4.28 -4.12 -15.65
N HIS A 164 -4.64 -4.54 -16.86
CA HIS A 164 -5.40 -5.77 -17.05
C HIS A 164 -4.45 -6.96 -17.12
N ASP A 165 -4.19 -7.59 -15.98
CA ASP A 165 -3.43 -8.84 -15.88
C ASP A 165 -4.11 -9.75 -14.83
N LYS A 166 -4.92 -10.70 -15.30
CA LYS A 166 -5.68 -11.62 -14.48
C LYS A 166 -4.79 -12.48 -13.58
N ALA A 167 -3.65 -12.94 -14.09
CA ALA A 167 -2.74 -13.79 -13.33
C ALA A 167 -2.07 -13.02 -12.19
N ALA A 168 -1.58 -11.82 -12.48
CA ALA A 168 -0.88 -11.00 -11.49
C ALA A 168 -1.83 -10.28 -10.51
N SER A 169 -3.15 -10.21 -10.81
CA SER A 169 -4.16 -9.66 -9.89
C SER A 169 -4.79 -10.73 -8.98
N SER A 170 -4.71 -12.01 -9.34
CA SER A 170 -5.33 -13.12 -8.62
C SER A 170 -4.49 -13.57 -7.42
N THR A 171 -5.16 -14.21 -6.43
CA THR A 171 -4.50 -14.77 -5.25
C THR A 171 -4.24 -16.25 -5.43
N TYR A 172 -3.02 -16.66 -5.16
CA TYR A 172 -2.56 -18.04 -5.23
C TYR A 172 -2.07 -18.52 -3.86
N CYS A 173 -2.20 -19.82 -3.60
CA CYS A 173 -1.60 -20.44 -2.44
C CYS A 173 -0.08 -20.34 -2.53
N TYR A 174 0.57 -19.74 -1.54
CA TYR A 174 2.02 -19.57 -1.55
C TYR A 174 2.81 -20.90 -1.46
N ASN A 175 2.16 -21.98 -1.00
CA ASN A 175 2.80 -23.29 -0.84
C ASN A 175 2.68 -24.15 -2.11
N CYS A 176 1.53 -24.20 -2.77
CA CYS A 176 1.28 -25.09 -3.90
C CYS A 176 0.90 -24.36 -5.21
N ASN A 177 0.88 -23.03 -5.19
CA ASN A 177 0.52 -22.16 -6.32
C ASN A 177 -0.88 -22.41 -6.92
N GLN A 178 -1.78 -23.07 -6.17
CA GLN A 178 -3.17 -23.25 -6.60
C GLN A 178 -3.89 -21.90 -6.55
N LEU A 179 -4.71 -21.60 -7.57
CA LEU A 179 -5.55 -20.42 -7.58
C LEU A 179 -6.59 -20.50 -6.46
N LEU A 180 -6.60 -19.50 -5.58
CA LEU A 180 -7.55 -19.38 -4.46
C LEU A 180 -8.64 -18.36 -4.77
N ILE A 181 -8.27 -17.17 -5.28
CA ILE A 181 -9.21 -16.11 -5.63
C ILE A 181 -8.85 -15.60 -7.02
N GLY A 182 -9.68 -15.92 -8.01
CA GLY A 182 -9.57 -15.37 -9.35
C GLY A 182 -10.08 -13.93 -9.38
N ARG A 183 -9.32 -13.01 -10.00
CA ARG A 183 -9.74 -11.63 -10.25
C ARG A 183 -9.56 -11.32 -11.72
N ASP A 184 -10.61 -10.77 -12.34
CA ASP A 184 -10.62 -10.37 -13.73
C ASP A 184 -11.27 -9.00 -13.85
N TRP A 185 -10.50 -7.95 -13.51
CA TRP A 185 -10.92 -6.56 -13.45
C TRP A 185 -12.14 -6.40 -12.54
N TYR A 186 -13.29 -6.04 -13.06
CA TYR A 186 -14.55 -5.88 -12.32
C TYR A 186 -15.55 -7.04 -12.54
N ALA A 187 -15.07 -8.19 -13.00
CA ALA A 187 -15.93 -9.37 -13.21
C ALA A 187 -16.05 -10.22 -11.94
#